data_a7df36f31c0ff40e0f3f758561327db2
#
_entry.id   a7df36f31c0ff40e0f3f758561327db2
#
_cell.length_a   1.000
_cell.length_b   1.000
_cell.length_c   1.000
_cell.angle_alpha   90.00
_cell.angle_beta   90.00
_cell.angle_gamma   90.00
#
_symmetry.space_group_name_H-M   'P 1'
#
loop_
_entity.id
_entity.type
_entity.pdbx_description
1 polymer ?
#
loop_
_entity_poly.entity_id
_entity_poly.type
_entity_poly.pdbx_seq_one_letter_code
_entity_poly.pdbx_strand_id
1 'polypeptide(L)'
;KSSLELAEYKSWDDLVTAFYDNTEVQAIVMNDSMLKVVASQYEDFDTKVKIIKQYEYKKLVTVQKSNVNVKKEPFIIYVSGISSEDGADSALSNNALSDVNIVAVINPETKQILLVTTPRDSYIKITGPDGRKGYDKLTHAGNYGVEASMDTLQNLYGIDIDYYVKINFTGCVSVVDALGGITIDSEVEFTCGEDASPIPYHFVKGPNECDGEMAVAFSRERHAFAAGDFQRGRNQTAAIKGILQKATSPAILTKYSAVLDAVSDMFLTNIPTSTISDLVKLQLSDGTAWNIQTYSIEGSTQPPAGQGPAYLEITGLRGASVVYP
;
A
#
# COMPACT_ATOMS: atom_id res chain seq x y z
N LYS A 1 45.61 -2.29 16.22
CA LYS A 1 44.51 -1.85 15.34
C LYS A 1 44.02 -3.11 14.64
N SER A 2 42.88 -3.66 15.04
CA SER A 2 42.22 -4.73 14.33
C SER A 2 41.62 -4.11 13.05
N SER A 3 42.01 -4.62 11.90
CA SER A 3 41.35 -4.29 10.62
C SER A 3 40.00 -5.01 10.59
N LEU A 4 38.95 -4.29 10.28
CA LEU A 4 37.64 -4.87 9.96
C LEU A 4 37.73 -5.42 8.54
N GLU A 5 37.48 -6.71 8.38
CA GLU A 5 37.42 -7.36 7.09
C GLU A 5 35.95 -7.57 6.74
N LEU A 6 35.54 -7.10 5.56
CA LEU A 6 34.16 -7.23 5.06
C LEU A 6 34.08 -8.44 4.14
N ALA A 7 33.16 -9.38 4.43
CA ALA A 7 32.85 -10.51 3.57
C ALA A 7 31.52 -10.28 2.87
N GLU A 8 31.45 -10.59 1.58
CA GLU A 8 30.24 -10.54 0.78
C GLU A 8 29.70 -11.97 0.55
N TYR A 9 28.39 -12.14 0.72
CA TYR A 9 27.70 -13.40 0.49
C TYR A 9 26.66 -13.26 -0.63
N LYS A 10 26.44 -14.35 -1.36
CA LYS A 10 25.56 -14.35 -2.55
C LYS A 10 24.09 -14.36 -2.18
N SER A 11 23.76 -14.88 -1.02
CA SER A 11 22.38 -14.92 -0.52
C SER A 11 22.36 -14.60 0.97
N TRP A 12 21.18 -14.30 1.45
CA TRP A 12 20.92 -14.08 2.86
C TRP A 12 21.11 -15.37 3.68
N ASP A 13 20.64 -16.50 3.16
CA ASP A 13 20.78 -17.79 3.81
C ASP A 13 22.26 -18.19 3.96
N ASP A 14 23.09 -17.93 2.95
CA ASP A 14 24.53 -18.17 3.02
C ASP A 14 25.17 -17.32 4.12
N LEU A 15 24.78 -16.04 4.24
CA LEU A 15 25.27 -15.14 5.27
C LEU A 15 24.91 -15.63 6.68
N VAL A 16 23.63 -15.99 6.88
CA VAL A 16 23.12 -16.46 8.18
C VAL A 16 23.77 -17.79 8.58
N THR A 17 23.88 -18.72 7.64
CA THR A 17 24.56 -20.00 7.84
C THR A 17 26.03 -19.79 8.21
N ALA A 18 26.74 -18.93 7.48
CA ALA A 18 28.14 -18.61 7.77
C ALA A 18 28.32 -17.98 9.15
N PHE A 19 27.38 -17.13 9.59
CA PHE A 19 27.40 -16.53 10.92
C PHE A 19 27.12 -17.53 12.04
N TYR A 20 26.19 -18.46 11.82
CA TYR A 20 25.78 -19.44 12.83
C TYR A 20 26.76 -20.62 12.95
N ASP A 21 27.24 -21.11 11.81
CA ASP A 21 28.05 -22.33 11.71
C ASP A 21 29.55 -22.04 11.59
N ASN A 22 29.92 -20.81 11.28
CA ASN A 22 31.30 -20.44 10.97
C ASN A 22 31.85 -19.45 12.00
N THR A 23 32.89 -19.83 12.70
CA THR A 23 33.59 -18.98 13.67
C THR A 23 34.36 -17.81 13.03
N GLU A 24 34.44 -17.76 11.71
CA GLU A 24 35.12 -16.68 10.98
C GLU A 24 34.25 -15.41 10.85
N VAL A 25 32.93 -15.55 10.79
CA VAL A 25 32.01 -14.41 10.77
C VAL A 25 31.64 -14.02 12.21
N GLN A 26 32.26 -12.96 12.71
CA GLN A 26 32.11 -12.54 14.11
C GLN A 26 30.93 -11.58 14.34
N ALA A 27 30.47 -10.90 13.32
CA ALA A 27 29.34 -9.97 13.40
C ALA A 27 28.66 -9.80 12.05
N ILE A 28 27.34 -9.64 12.07
CA ILE A 28 26.53 -9.28 10.90
C ILE A 28 25.73 -8.01 11.21
N VAL A 29 25.43 -7.25 10.16
CA VAL A 29 24.54 -6.10 10.23
C VAL A 29 23.26 -6.44 9.49
N MET A 30 22.15 -6.36 10.17
CA MET A 30 20.83 -6.64 9.59
C MET A 30 19.79 -5.65 10.09
N ASN A 31 18.67 -5.55 9.41
CA ASN A 31 17.54 -4.77 9.90
C ASN A 31 16.73 -5.58 10.95
N ASP A 32 15.86 -4.89 11.68
CA ASP A 32 15.07 -5.48 12.77
C ASP A 32 14.10 -6.58 12.28
N SER A 33 13.55 -6.45 11.08
CA SER A 33 12.66 -7.46 10.49
C SER A 33 13.43 -8.75 10.21
N MET A 34 14.63 -8.66 9.63
CA MET A 34 15.48 -9.82 9.38
C MET A 34 15.99 -10.44 10.67
N LEU A 35 16.28 -9.62 11.68
CA LEU A 35 16.65 -10.11 13.01
C LEU A 35 15.56 -11.02 13.61
N LYS A 36 14.29 -10.60 13.48
CA LYS A 36 13.14 -11.39 13.97
C LYS A 36 12.97 -12.70 13.21
N VAL A 37 13.16 -12.69 11.87
CA VAL A 37 13.10 -13.89 11.05
C VAL A 37 14.20 -14.86 11.47
N VAL A 38 15.45 -14.42 11.58
CA VAL A 38 16.57 -15.28 12.00
C VAL A 38 16.35 -15.79 13.42
N ALA A 39 15.91 -14.95 14.36
CA ALA A 39 15.61 -15.36 15.72
C ALA A 39 14.49 -16.42 15.78
N SER A 40 13.51 -16.39 14.86
CA SER A 40 12.45 -17.39 14.82
C SER A 40 12.90 -18.74 14.20
N GLN A 41 13.97 -18.75 13.43
CA GLN A 41 14.49 -19.96 12.78
C GLN A 41 15.45 -20.77 13.67
N TYR A 42 16.03 -20.14 14.69
CA TYR A 42 17.03 -20.74 15.56
C TYR A 42 16.63 -20.66 17.04
N GLU A 43 16.24 -21.81 17.62
CA GLU A 43 15.78 -21.89 19.04
C GLU A 43 16.82 -21.38 20.07
N ASP A 44 18.10 -21.43 19.72
CA ASP A 44 19.21 -21.00 20.58
C ASP A 44 19.74 -19.59 20.28
N PHE A 45 18.98 -18.81 19.46
CA PHE A 45 19.40 -17.48 19.01
C PHE A 45 19.82 -16.56 20.17
N ASP A 46 18.97 -16.42 21.19
CA ASP A 46 19.19 -15.53 22.33
C ASP A 46 20.39 -15.93 23.19
N THR A 47 20.83 -17.21 23.10
CA THR A 47 21.98 -17.71 23.84
C THR A 47 23.29 -17.56 23.07
N LYS A 48 23.25 -17.58 21.75
CA LYS A 48 24.41 -17.51 20.87
C LYS A 48 24.69 -16.13 20.30
N VAL A 49 23.65 -15.30 20.15
CA VAL A 49 23.74 -14.00 19.48
C VAL A 49 23.56 -12.87 20.49
N LYS A 50 24.44 -11.88 20.41
CA LYS A 50 24.34 -10.66 21.20
C LYS A 50 24.19 -9.45 20.29
N ILE A 51 23.16 -8.67 20.51
CA ILE A 51 23.03 -7.37 19.85
C ILE A 51 24.08 -6.44 20.45
N ILE A 52 25.10 -6.11 19.65
CA ILE A 52 26.22 -5.25 20.08
C ILE A 52 25.80 -3.78 20.01
N LYS A 53 25.07 -3.41 18.96
CA LYS A 53 24.61 -2.05 18.76
C LYS A 53 23.36 -2.02 17.87
N GLN A 54 22.40 -1.22 18.25
CA GLN A 54 21.19 -0.94 17.51
C GLN A 54 21.22 0.53 17.09
N TYR A 55 20.96 0.77 15.81
CA TYR A 55 20.83 2.11 15.26
C TYR A 55 19.40 2.28 14.76
N GLU A 56 18.72 3.27 15.25
CA GLU A 56 17.53 3.75 14.59
C GLU A 56 17.96 4.57 13.36
N TYR A 57 17.86 3.97 12.19
CA TYR A 57 18.01 4.72 10.97
C TYR A 57 16.70 5.43 10.67
N LYS A 58 16.55 6.62 11.22
CA LYS A 58 15.54 7.55 10.70
C LYS A 58 16.08 8.10 9.38
N LYS A 59 15.82 7.41 8.27
CA LYS A 59 15.89 8.07 6.98
C LYS A 59 14.78 9.13 7.04
N LEU A 60 15.17 10.37 7.25
CA LEU A 60 14.38 11.51 6.86
C LEU A 60 14.32 11.48 5.33
N VAL A 61 13.49 10.61 4.76
CA VAL A 61 12.92 10.94 3.47
C VAL A 61 12.05 12.14 3.80
N THR A 62 12.58 13.29 3.47
CA THR A 62 11.84 14.52 3.56
C THR A 62 10.73 14.36 2.52
N VAL A 63 9.56 13.87 2.96
CA VAL A 63 8.34 14.08 2.18
C VAL A 63 8.30 15.58 2.02
N GLN A 64 8.53 16.07 0.81
CA GLN A 64 8.46 17.49 0.55
C GLN A 64 7.07 17.89 1.00
N LYS A 65 7.01 18.88 1.90
CA LYS A 65 5.71 19.46 2.28
C LYS A 65 5.09 19.96 0.99
N SER A 66 4.06 19.29 0.50
CA SER A 66 3.31 19.79 -0.63
C SER A 66 2.72 21.14 -0.21
N ASN A 67 2.99 22.15 -1.02
CA ASN A 67 2.40 23.50 -0.84
C ASN A 67 1.21 23.67 -1.78
N VAL A 68 0.67 22.58 -2.32
CA VAL A 68 -0.43 22.60 -3.27
C VAL A 68 -1.69 23.23 -2.64
N ASN A 69 -2.34 24.11 -3.38
CA ASN A 69 -3.62 24.66 -2.98
C ASN A 69 -4.74 23.67 -3.36
N VAL A 70 -5.03 22.73 -2.45
CA VAL A 70 -6.00 21.63 -2.67
C VAL A 70 -7.43 22.09 -3.00
N LYS A 71 -7.73 23.39 -2.95
CA LYS A 71 -9.03 23.95 -3.37
C LYS A 71 -9.07 24.33 -4.85
N LYS A 72 -7.89 24.47 -5.50
CA LYS A 72 -7.79 25.03 -6.85
C LYS A 72 -6.87 24.22 -7.77
N GLU A 73 -5.85 23.56 -7.20
CA GLU A 73 -4.81 22.91 -7.95
C GLU A 73 -5.00 21.40 -7.86
N PRO A 74 -4.77 20.66 -8.95
CA PRO A 74 -4.70 19.20 -8.91
C PRO A 74 -3.61 18.73 -7.94
N PHE A 75 -3.88 17.63 -7.24
CA PHE A 75 -2.92 17.02 -6.34
C PHE A 75 -3.05 15.49 -6.36
N ILE A 76 -2.03 14.81 -5.87
CA ILE A 76 -1.92 13.36 -5.97
C ILE A 76 -1.74 12.76 -4.59
N ILE A 77 -2.54 11.73 -4.28
CA ILE A 77 -2.46 10.93 -3.06
C ILE A 77 -2.09 9.49 -3.43
N TYR A 78 -1.07 8.95 -2.79
CA TYR A 78 -0.80 7.52 -2.81
C TYR A 78 -1.55 6.80 -1.68
N VAL A 79 -2.34 5.80 -2.02
CA VAL A 79 -3.04 4.93 -1.07
C VAL A 79 -2.33 3.58 -1.03
N SER A 80 -1.80 3.25 0.15
CA SER A 80 -1.09 1.99 0.43
C SER A 80 -1.87 1.14 1.41
N GLY A 81 -2.38 0.00 0.95
CA GLY A 81 -2.89 -1.05 1.84
C GLY A 81 -1.78 -2.03 2.16
N ILE A 82 -1.54 -2.29 3.44
CA ILE A 82 -0.42 -3.13 3.89
C ILE A 82 -0.88 -4.43 4.53
N SER A 83 -0.04 -5.46 4.36
CA SER A 83 -0.15 -6.74 5.06
C SER A 83 1.23 -7.24 5.50
N SER A 84 1.27 -8.27 6.35
CA SER A 84 2.48 -9.05 6.62
C SER A 84 2.75 -10.07 5.51
N GLU A 85 3.92 -10.69 5.51
CA GLU A 85 4.32 -11.67 4.48
C GLU A 85 3.42 -12.90 4.43
N ASP A 86 2.85 -13.30 5.56
CA ASP A 86 1.85 -14.38 5.66
C ASP A 86 0.43 -13.95 5.26
N GLY A 87 0.24 -12.68 4.85
CA GLY A 87 -1.04 -12.11 4.48
C GLY A 87 -1.94 -11.73 5.66
N ALA A 88 -1.42 -11.78 6.89
CA ALA A 88 -2.13 -11.32 8.07
C ALA A 88 -2.13 -9.80 8.20
N ASP A 89 -2.85 -9.27 9.19
CA ASP A 89 -2.85 -7.84 9.49
C ASP A 89 -1.48 -7.40 10.02
N SER A 90 -1.03 -6.22 9.65
CA SER A 90 0.27 -5.66 10.04
C SER A 90 0.10 -4.36 10.80
N ALA A 91 0.95 -4.13 11.81
CA ALA A 91 0.92 -2.85 12.52
C ALA A 91 1.29 -1.70 11.57
N LEU A 92 0.55 -0.59 11.67
CA LEU A 92 0.74 0.57 10.79
C LEU A 92 2.14 1.17 10.86
N SER A 93 2.81 1.07 12.03
CA SER A 93 4.17 1.55 12.25
C SER A 93 5.25 0.69 11.59
N ASN A 94 4.92 -0.54 11.16
CA ASN A 94 5.87 -1.45 10.56
C ASN A 94 6.08 -1.12 9.08
N ASN A 95 7.29 -1.41 8.61
CA ASN A 95 7.52 -1.63 7.19
C ASN A 95 6.86 -2.97 6.86
N ALA A 96 6.06 -3.00 5.80
CA ALA A 96 5.24 -4.15 5.45
C ALA A 96 5.01 -4.19 3.94
N LEU A 97 4.59 -5.35 3.43
CA LEU A 97 4.22 -5.48 2.03
C LEU A 97 3.11 -4.49 1.67
N SER A 98 3.26 -3.81 0.54
CA SER A 98 2.25 -2.90 0.00
C SER A 98 1.37 -3.68 -0.99
N ASP A 99 0.29 -4.25 -0.49
CA ASP A 99 -0.62 -5.08 -1.29
C ASP A 99 -1.59 -4.27 -2.14
N VAL A 100 -1.93 -3.07 -1.67
CA VAL A 100 -2.73 -2.10 -2.41
C VAL A 100 -1.84 -0.93 -2.79
N ASN A 101 -1.77 -0.65 -4.08
CA ASN A 101 -0.99 0.47 -4.63
C ASN A 101 -1.88 1.28 -5.57
N ILE A 102 -2.55 2.29 -5.04
CA ILE A 102 -3.44 3.16 -5.79
C ILE A 102 -2.91 4.60 -5.76
N VAL A 103 -2.76 5.18 -6.94
CA VAL A 103 -2.48 6.60 -7.11
C VAL A 103 -3.80 7.30 -7.42
N ALA A 104 -4.25 8.18 -6.53
CA ALA A 104 -5.44 8.99 -6.68
C ALA A 104 -5.04 10.39 -7.18
N VAL A 105 -5.40 10.71 -8.42
CA VAL A 105 -5.23 12.05 -9.01
C VAL A 105 -6.53 12.81 -8.80
N ILE A 106 -6.46 13.93 -8.09
CA ILE A 106 -7.63 14.69 -7.66
C ILE A 106 -7.57 16.08 -8.26
N ASN A 107 -8.61 16.44 -9.02
CA ASN A 107 -8.77 17.79 -9.54
C ASN A 107 -9.99 18.46 -8.85
N PRO A 108 -9.77 19.36 -7.89
CA PRO A 108 -10.85 19.99 -7.14
C PRO A 108 -11.68 20.99 -7.97
N GLU A 109 -11.10 21.58 -9.01
CA GLU A 109 -11.78 22.56 -9.85
C GLU A 109 -12.82 21.87 -10.75
N THR A 110 -12.48 20.71 -11.32
CA THR A 110 -13.37 19.94 -12.19
C THR A 110 -14.17 18.86 -11.45
N LYS A 111 -13.94 18.68 -10.14
CA LYS A 111 -14.54 17.61 -9.31
C LYS A 111 -14.31 16.21 -9.88
N GLN A 112 -13.10 15.96 -10.35
CA GLN A 112 -12.70 14.68 -10.92
C GLN A 112 -11.67 13.98 -10.01
N ILE A 113 -11.84 12.67 -9.86
CA ILE A 113 -10.86 11.79 -9.21
C ILE A 113 -10.59 10.64 -10.17
N LEU A 114 -9.31 10.41 -10.46
CA LEU A 114 -8.85 9.22 -11.17
C LEU A 114 -8.08 8.33 -10.20
N LEU A 115 -8.54 7.10 -10.01
CA LEU A 115 -7.86 6.06 -9.22
C LEU A 115 -7.10 5.14 -10.17
N VAL A 116 -5.78 5.15 -10.08
CA VAL A 116 -4.89 4.29 -10.88
C VAL A 116 -4.32 3.19 -10.00
N THR A 117 -4.71 1.94 -10.26
CA THR A 117 -4.21 0.78 -9.53
C THR A 117 -3.02 0.17 -10.23
N THR A 118 -1.92 -0.01 -9.50
CA THR A 118 -0.73 -0.73 -9.96
C THR A 118 -0.70 -2.08 -9.26
N PRO A 119 -0.71 -3.21 -10.01
CA PRO A 119 -0.66 -4.52 -9.40
C PRO A 119 0.58 -4.70 -8.52
N ARG A 120 0.41 -5.32 -7.35
CA ARG A 120 1.48 -5.47 -6.36
C ARG A 120 2.68 -6.27 -6.86
N ASP A 121 2.43 -7.24 -7.75
CA ASP A 121 3.46 -8.10 -8.34
C ASP A 121 4.14 -7.50 -9.58
N SER A 122 3.87 -6.22 -9.88
CA SER A 122 4.54 -5.52 -10.99
C SER A 122 6.06 -5.55 -10.81
N TYR A 123 6.77 -6.11 -11.81
CA TYR A 123 8.22 -6.15 -11.83
C TYR A 123 8.78 -4.86 -12.38
N ILE A 124 9.14 -3.98 -11.51
CA ILE A 124 9.55 -2.61 -11.82
C ILE A 124 10.80 -2.24 -11.04
N LYS A 125 11.40 -1.12 -11.39
CA LYS A 125 12.55 -0.58 -10.66
C LYS A 125 12.10 0.06 -9.36
N ILE A 126 12.15 -0.68 -8.26
CA ILE A 126 11.77 -0.18 -6.94
C ILE A 126 12.91 0.62 -6.30
N THR A 127 12.53 1.53 -5.40
CA THR A 127 13.47 2.21 -4.51
C THR A 127 13.61 1.41 -3.23
N GLY A 128 14.82 0.93 -2.99
CA GLY A 128 15.19 0.17 -1.80
C GLY A 128 15.76 1.05 -0.68
N PRO A 129 16.34 0.43 0.37
CA PRO A 129 17.03 1.15 1.41
C PRO A 129 18.17 1.98 0.80
N ASP A 130 18.49 3.11 1.41
CA ASP A 130 19.54 4.04 0.93
C ASP A 130 19.29 4.69 -0.45
N GLY A 131 18.05 4.58 -0.98
CA GLY A 131 17.70 5.13 -2.28
C GLY A 131 18.27 4.35 -3.46
N ARG A 132 18.87 3.18 -3.24
CA ARG A 132 19.29 2.28 -4.32
C ARG A 132 18.07 1.79 -5.09
N LYS A 133 18.22 1.67 -6.40
CA LYS A 133 17.13 1.23 -7.28
C LYS A 133 17.50 -0.10 -7.89
N GLY A 134 16.62 -1.09 -7.73
CA GLY A 134 16.73 -2.42 -8.31
C GLY A 134 15.37 -2.90 -8.83
N TYR A 135 15.37 -3.85 -9.75
CA TYR A 135 14.13 -4.46 -10.23
C TYR A 135 13.64 -5.50 -9.23
N ASP A 136 12.39 -5.37 -8.79
CA ASP A 136 11.70 -6.29 -7.91
C ASP A 136 10.18 -6.08 -8.03
N LYS A 137 9.38 -6.84 -7.28
CA LYS A 137 7.94 -6.62 -7.16
C LYS A 137 7.67 -5.29 -6.46
N LEU A 138 6.68 -4.55 -6.94
CA LEU A 138 6.25 -3.29 -6.32
C LEU A 138 5.94 -3.45 -4.83
N THR A 139 5.28 -4.56 -4.43
CA THR A 139 4.92 -4.82 -3.03
C THR A 139 6.12 -4.77 -2.09
N HIS A 140 7.31 -5.20 -2.53
CA HIS A 140 8.53 -5.20 -1.73
C HIS A 140 9.07 -3.80 -1.42
N ALA A 141 8.69 -2.78 -2.19
CA ALA A 141 9.03 -1.39 -1.85
C ALA A 141 8.47 -0.99 -0.48
N GLY A 142 7.31 -1.53 -0.09
CA GLY A 142 6.69 -1.31 1.22
C GLY A 142 7.55 -1.78 2.39
N ASN A 143 8.41 -2.79 2.21
CA ASN A 143 9.36 -3.25 3.22
C ASN A 143 10.42 -2.18 3.57
N TYR A 144 10.57 -1.17 2.72
CA TYR A 144 11.49 -0.04 2.93
C TYR A 144 10.76 1.26 3.34
N GLY A 145 9.45 1.17 3.56
CA GLY A 145 8.58 2.26 4.00
C GLY A 145 7.67 2.80 2.90
N VAL A 146 6.67 3.57 3.31
CA VAL A 146 5.69 4.17 2.38
C VAL A 146 6.35 5.15 1.41
N GLU A 147 7.38 5.84 1.85
CA GLU A 147 8.15 6.77 1.02
C GLU A 147 8.90 6.05 -0.11
N ALA A 148 9.40 4.84 0.14
CA ALA A 148 10.04 4.03 -0.89
C ALA A 148 9.02 3.59 -1.96
N SER A 149 7.80 3.23 -1.55
CA SER A 149 6.71 2.93 -2.46
C SER A 149 6.29 4.17 -3.27
N MET A 150 6.18 5.35 -2.62
CA MET A 150 5.90 6.62 -3.31
C MET A 150 6.98 6.94 -4.35
N ASP A 151 8.25 6.91 -3.96
CA ASP A 151 9.36 7.21 -4.87
C ASP A 151 9.43 6.21 -6.04
N THR A 152 9.08 4.94 -5.78
CA THR A 152 8.95 3.92 -6.82
C THR A 152 7.88 4.30 -7.85
N LEU A 153 6.68 4.68 -7.39
CA LEU A 153 5.56 5.06 -8.28
C LEU A 153 5.80 6.40 -8.96
N GLN A 154 6.41 7.39 -8.27
CA GLN A 154 6.83 8.65 -8.87
C GLN A 154 7.79 8.42 -10.05
N ASN A 155 8.77 7.53 -9.86
CA ASN A 155 9.71 7.19 -10.93
C ASN A 155 9.04 6.39 -12.07
N LEU A 156 8.05 5.55 -11.76
CA LEU A 156 7.34 4.76 -12.75
C LEU A 156 6.49 5.64 -13.67
N TYR A 157 5.76 6.59 -13.08
CA TYR A 157 4.79 7.42 -13.79
C TYR A 157 5.35 8.78 -14.24
N GLY A 158 6.49 9.20 -13.71
CA GLY A 158 7.06 10.52 -13.97
C GLY A 158 6.23 11.66 -13.36
N ILE A 159 5.66 11.44 -12.18
CA ILE A 159 4.81 12.37 -11.45
C ILE A 159 5.38 12.65 -10.06
N ASP A 160 4.93 13.73 -9.44
CA ASP A 160 5.17 14.01 -8.03
C ASP A 160 3.91 13.64 -7.22
N ILE A 161 4.08 12.88 -6.13
CA ILE A 161 2.99 12.49 -5.22
C ILE A 161 3.03 13.41 -4.00
N ASP A 162 1.94 14.15 -3.76
CA ASP A 162 1.85 15.16 -2.70
C ASP A 162 1.64 14.54 -1.32
N TYR A 163 0.77 13.53 -1.25
CA TYR A 163 0.35 12.94 0.01
C TYR A 163 0.27 11.43 -0.06
N TYR A 164 0.21 10.81 1.13
CA TYR A 164 -0.11 9.39 1.23
C TYR A 164 -1.15 9.08 2.30
N VAL A 165 -1.81 7.95 2.15
CA VAL A 165 -2.60 7.27 3.17
C VAL A 165 -2.14 5.82 3.22
N LYS A 166 -1.66 5.36 4.37
CA LYS A 166 -1.27 3.98 4.62
C LYS A 166 -2.24 3.37 5.62
N ILE A 167 -2.83 2.23 5.26
CA ILE A 167 -3.87 1.57 6.05
C ILE A 167 -3.64 0.05 6.07
N ASN A 168 -4.01 -0.60 7.16
CA ASN A 168 -4.05 -2.05 7.30
C ASN A 168 -5.50 -2.56 7.28
N PHE A 169 -5.71 -3.86 7.44
CA PHE A 169 -7.05 -4.45 7.39
C PHE A 169 -7.95 -3.96 8.51
N THR A 170 -7.46 -4.01 9.75
CA THR A 170 -8.22 -3.51 10.93
C THR A 170 -8.58 -2.02 10.78
N GLY A 171 -7.64 -1.22 10.26
CA GLY A 171 -7.90 0.18 9.97
C GLY A 171 -8.98 0.37 8.90
N CYS A 172 -8.97 -0.45 7.85
CA CYS A 172 -9.98 -0.40 6.79
C CYS A 172 -11.38 -0.73 7.35
N VAL A 173 -11.50 -1.79 8.16
CA VAL A 173 -12.76 -2.11 8.87
C VAL A 173 -13.26 -0.91 9.66
N SER A 174 -12.39 -0.34 10.51
CA SER A 174 -12.74 0.79 11.39
C SER A 174 -13.17 2.03 10.60
N VAL A 175 -12.51 2.34 9.49
CA VAL A 175 -12.87 3.48 8.63
C VAL A 175 -14.25 3.28 8.01
N VAL A 176 -14.52 2.09 7.45
CA VAL A 176 -15.81 1.79 6.83
C VAL A 176 -16.95 1.85 7.87
N ASP A 177 -16.75 1.30 9.06
CA ASP A 177 -17.74 1.29 10.12
C ASP A 177 -18.01 2.71 10.68
N ALA A 178 -16.97 3.53 10.83
CA ALA A 178 -17.12 4.94 11.22
C ALA A 178 -17.92 5.77 10.20
N LEU A 179 -17.83 5.40 8.91
CA LEU A 179 -18.67 5.99 7.85
C LEU A 179 -20.12 5.47 7.90
N GLY A 180 -20.42 4.44 8.69
CA GLY A 180 -21.71 3.78 8.74
C GLY A 180 -21.96 2.86 7.55
N GLY A 181 -20.93 2.16 7.11
CA GLY A 181 -20.92 1.30 5.93
C GLY A 181 -20.74 2.05 4.61
N ILE A 182 -20.43 1.30 3.57
CA ILE A 182 -20.23 1.81 2.19
C ILE A 182 -21.00 0.96 1.20
N THR A 183 -21.29 1.52 0.04
CA THR A 183 -21.81 0.77 -1.11
C THR A 183 -20.66 0.45 -2.03
N ILE A 184 -20.43 -0.84 -2.34
CA ILE A 184 -19.43 -1.30 -3.31
C ILE A 184 -20.13 -1.81 -4.55
N ASP A 185 -19.80 -1.26 -5.70
CA ASP A 185 -20.33 -1.69 -7.01
C ASP A 185 -19.43 -2.82 -7.55
N SER A 186 -19.88 -4.06 -7.47
CA SER A 186 -19.14 -5.23 -7.92
C SER A 186 -19.32 -5.48 -9.42
N GLU A 187 -18.22 -5.68 -10.15
CA GLU A 187 -18.25 -6.04 -11.56
C GLU A 187 -18.80 -7.45 -11.81
N VAL A 188 -18.65 -8.33 -10.85
CA VAL A 188 -18.99 -9.77 -10.94
C VAL A 188 -19.69 -10.25 -9.68
N GLU A 189 -20.49 -11.30 -9.80
CA GLU A 189 -21.06 -12.03 -8.68
C GLU A 189 -20.07 -13.08 -8.17
N PHE A 190 -19.89 -13.19 -6.84
CA PHE A 190 -19.02 -14.18 -6.23
C PHE A 190 -19.31 -14.38 -4.74
N THR A 191 -18.78 -15.46 -4.19
CA THR A 191 -18.74 -15.71 -2.75
C THR A 191 -17.29 -15.78 -2.30
N CYS A 192 -16.96 -15.14 -1.18
CA CYS A 192 -15.61 -15.18 -0.62
C CYS A 192 -15.22 -16.58 -0.15
N GLY A 193 -13.99 -16.96 -0.46
CA GLY A 193 -13.33 -18.13 0.12
C GLY A 193 -12.74 -17.87 1.52
N GLU A 194 -12.34 -18.94 2.20
CA GLU A 194 -11.78 -18.89 3.56
C GLU A 194 -10.51 -18.02 3.67
N ASP A 195 -9.72 -17.93 2.61
CA ASP A 195 -8.52 -17.06 2.57
C ASP A 195 -8.86 -15.56 2.63
N ALA A 196 -10.02 -15.18 2.15
CA ALA A 196 -10.47 -13.78 2.16
C ALA A 196 -11.21 -13.45 3.47
N SER A 197 -12.05 -14.36 3.94
CA SER A 197 -12.83 -14.21 5.18
C SER A 197 -13.25 -15.58 5.73
N PRO A 198 -13.28 -15.76 7.06
CA PRO A 198 -13.88 -16.93 7.68
C PRO A 198 -15.40 -17.02 7.48
N ILE A 199 -16.04 -15.91 7.10
CA ILE A 199 -17.45 -15.83 6.75
C ILE A 199 -17.59 -15.81 5.23
N PRO A 200 -18.34 -16.72 4.61
CA PRO A 200 -18.51 -16.79 3.16
C PRO A 200 -19.52 -15.73 2.69
N TYR A 201 -19.12 -14.45 2.74
CA TYR A 201 -19.93 -13.35 2.23
C TYR A 201 -20.21 -13.54 0.74
N HIS A 202 -21.46 -13.33 0.35
CA HIS A 202 -21.90 -13.37 -1.04
C HIS A 202 -22.12 -11.96 -1.57
N PHE A 203 -21.50 -11.65 -2.70
CA PHE A 203 -21.60 -10.36 -3.38
C PHE A 203 -22.29 -10.55 -4.74
N VAL A 204 -23.32 -9.75 -5.00
CA VAL A 204 -23.99 -9.73 -6.30
C VAL A 204 -23.28 -8.77 -7.25
N LYS A 205 -23.46 -8.99 -8.54
CA LYS A 205 -23.05 -7.99 -9.52
C LYS A 205 -23.87 -6.71 -9.36
N GLY A 206 -23.18 -5.55 -9.31
CA GLY A 206 -23.79 -4.26 -9.00
C GLY A 206 -23.58 -3.84 -7.55
N PRO A 207 -24.45 -2.98 -6.99
CA PRO A 207 -24.28 -2.41 -5.66
C PRO A 207 -24.47 -3.42 -4.54
N ASN A 208 -23.53 -3.41 -3.58
CA ASN A 208 -23.57 -4.20 -2.34
C ASN A 208 -23.35 -3.26 -1.16
N GLU A 209 -24.27 -3.29 -0.19
CA GLU A 209 -24.09 -2.56 1.06
C GLU A 209 -23.17 -3.37 1.97
N CYS A 210 -22.04 -2.77 2.34
CA CYS A 210 -20.95 -3.44 3.06
C CYS A 210 -20.66 -2.69 4.37
N ASP A 211 -20.54 -3.43 5.45
CA ASP A 211 -19.82 -3.02 6.66
C ASP A 211 -18.30 -3.19 6.46
N GLY A 212 -17.52 -2.93 7.50
CA GLY A 212 -16.07 -3.00 7.42
C GLY A 212 -15.55 -4.39 7.10
N GLU A 213 -16.08 -5.43 7.74
CA GLU A 213 -15.66 -6.82 7.52
C GLU A 213 -16.00 -7.28 6.10
N MET A 214 -17.19 -6.98 5.61
CA MET A 214 -17.59 -7.27 4.24
C MET A 214 -16.69 -6.54 3.23
N ALA A 215 -16.39 -5.27 3.46
CA ALA A 215 -15.52 -4.47 2.56
C ALA A 215 -14.10 -5.03 2.48
N VAL A 216 -13.54 -5.48 3.60
CA VAL A 216 -12.23 -6.14 3.64
C VAL A 216 -12.30 -7.51 2.95
N ALA A 217 -13.31 -8.33 3.23
CA ALA A 217 -13.52 -9.62 2.58
C ALA A 217 -13.60 -9.47 1.03
N PHE A 218 -14.40 -8.50 0.56
CA PHE A 218 -14.52 -8.16 -0.86
C PHE A 218 -13.15 -7.79 -1.48
N SER A 219 -12.35 -7.02 -0.75
CA SER A 219 -11.05 -6.52 -1.23
C SER A 219 -9.93 -7.57 -1.19
N ARG A 220 -10.09 -8.63 -0.40
CA ARG A 220 -9.08 -9.71 -0.25
C ARG A 220 -9.30 -10.88 -1.21
N GLU A 221 -10.54 -11.08 -1.67
CA GLU A 221 -10.87 -12.22 -2.51
C GLU A 221 -10.09 -12.22 -3.84
N ARG A 222 -9.53 -13.37 -4.18
CA ARG A 222 -8.78 -13.60 -5.42
C ARG A 222 -9.05 -14.97 -6.06
N HIS A 223 -9.36 -15.97 -5.23
CA HIS A 223 -9.48 -17.35 -5.67
C HIS A 223 -10.80 -17.64 -6.37
N ALA A 224 -11.84 -16.85 -6.10
CA ALA A 224 -13.12 -16.91 -6.80
C ALA A 224 -13.04 -16.47 -8.28
N PHE A 225 -11.91 -15.91 -8.71
CA PHE A 225 -11.78 -15.29 -10.04
C PHE A 225 -10.76 -15.97 -10.93
N ALA A 226 -11.11 -16.18 -12.20
CA ALA A 226 -10.13 -16.63 -13.20
C ALA A 226 -9.00 -15.62 -13.42
N ALA A 227 -9.28 -14.31 -13.25
CA ALA A 227 -8.30 -13.23 -13.34
C ALA A 227 -7.48 -13.03 -12.04
N GLY A 228 -7.76 -13.80 -10.98
CA GLY A 228 -6.99 -13.82 -9.74
C GLY A 228 -6.70 -12.43 -9.18
N ASP A 229 -5.42 -12.10 -9.09
CA ASP A 229 -4.91 -10.86 -8.51
C ASP A 229 -5.37 -9.59 -9.23
N PHE A 230 -5.58 -9.65 -10.54
CA PHE A 230 -6.12 -8.50 -11.30
C PHE A 230 -7.54 -8.15 -10.86
N GLN A 231 -8.41 -9.16 -10.63
CA GLN A 231 -9.76 -8.89 -10.12
C GLN A 231 -9.71 -8.36 -8.70
N ARG A 232 -8.82 -8.87 -7.86
CA ARG A 232 -8.59 -8.34 -6.51
C ARG A 232 -8.22 -6.84 -6.58
N GLY A 233 -7.32 -6.44 -7.45
CA GLY A 233 -6.96 -5.04 -7.65
C GLY A 233 -8.16 -4.17 -8.05
N ARG A 234 -9.05 -4.64 -8.94
CA ARG A 234 -10.30 -3.94 -9.29
C ARG A 234 -11.25 -3.86 -8.09
N ASN A 235 -11.38 -4.94 -7.32
CA ASN A 235 -12.20 -4.97 -6.12
C ASN A 235 -11.69 -3.96 -5.07
N GLN A 236 -10.39 -3.89 -4.84
CA GLN A 236 -9.77 -2.90 -3.96
C GLN A 236 -10.09 -1.47 -4.41
N THR A 237 -10.01 -1.22 -5.71
CA THR A 237 -10.34 0.09 -6.28
C THR A 237 -11.83 0.42 -6.11
N ALA A 238 -12.71 -0.56 -6.28
CA ALA A 238 -14.15 -0.39 -6.06
C ALA A 238 -14.47 -0.07 -4.59
N ALA A 239 -13.80 -0.72 -3.64
CA ALA A 239 -13.95 -0.42 -2.21
C ALA A 239 -13.47 1.01 -1.88
N ILE A 240 -12.29 1.43 -2.37
CA ILE A 240 -11.80 2.82 -2.19
C ILE A 240 -12.77 3.83 -2.82
N LYS A 241 -13.33 3.54 -3.99
CA LYS A 241 -14.35 4.38 -4.61
C LYS A 241 -15.59 4.51 -3.71
N GLY A 242 -16.07 3.40 -3.13
CA GLY A 242 -17.18 3.40 -2.18
C GLY A 242 -16.89 4.23 -0.93
N ILE A 243 -15.68 4.11 -0.36
CA ILE A 243 -15.22 4.93 0.76
C ILE A 243 -15.25 6.43 0.39
N LEU A 244 -14.70 6.81 -0.76
CA LEU A 244 -14.65 8.20 -1.20
C LEU A 244 -16.06 8.77 -1.45
N GLN A 245 -16.94 8.01 -2.08
CA GLN A 245 -18.34 8.41 -2.31
C GLN A 245 -19.08 8.65 -0.99
N LYS A 246 -18.90 7.75 -0.02
CA LYS A 246 -19.52 7.88 1.31
C LYS A 246 -18.93 9.06 2.08
N ALA A 247 -17.59 9.17 2.12
CA ALA A 247 -16.89 10.23 2.85
C ALA A 247 -17.24 11.64 2.32
N THR A 248 -17.49 11.78 1.02
CA THR A 248 -17.87 13.06 0.41
C THR A 248 -19.39 13.33 0.44
N SER A 249 -20.19 12.43 1.01
CA SER A 249 -21.62 12.61 1.13
C SER A 249 -21.98 13.71 2.16
N PRO A 250 -23.07 14.47 1.96
CA PRO A 250 -23.49 15.50 2.90
C PRO A 250 -23.68 14.99 4.33
N ALA A 251 -24.16 13.76 4.49
CA ALA A 251 -24.39 13.15 5.80
C ALA A 251 -23.10 12.95 6.62
N ILE A 252 -21.98 12.65 5.97
CA ILE A 252 -20.68 12.49 6.62
C ILE A 252 -20.01 13.86 6.79
N LEU A 253 -20.07 14.73 5.80
CA LEU A 253 -19.42 16.03 5.85
C LEU A 253 -19.94 16.92 6.99
N THR A 254 -21.19 16.80 7.38
CA THR A 254 -21.75 17.53 8.55
C THR A 254 -21.19 17.06 9.90
N LYS A 255 -20.61 15.86 9.96
CA LYS A 255 -20.02 15.25 11.16
C LYS A 255 -18.57 14.79 10.97
N TYR A 256 -17.87 15.34 9.96
CA TYR A 256 -16.55 14.88 9.57
C TYR A 256 -15.53 14.88 10.72
N SER A 257 -15.61 15.87 11.62
CA SER A 257 -14.68 15.95 12.77
C SER A 257 -14.81 14.71 13.66
N ALA A 258 -16.05 14.33 14.01
CA ALA A 258 -16.27 13.14 14.83
C ALA A 258 -15.84 11.85 14.13
N VAL A 259 -16.02 11.76 12.82
CA VAL A 259 -15.54 10.63 12.02
C VAL A 259 -14.00 10.60 12.00
N LEU A 260 -13.32 11.72 11.75
CA LEU A 260 -11.86 11.80 11.76
C LEU A 260 -11.28 11.45 13.13
N ASP A 261 -11.89 11.95 14.21
CA ASP A 261 -11.45 11.64 15.58
C ASP A 261 -11.56 10.13 15.87
N ALA A 262 -12.64 9.49 15.39
CA ALA A 262 -12.87 8.06 15.57
C ALA A 262 -11.87 7.17 14.80
N VAL A 263 -11.28 7.67 13.71
CA VAL A 263 -10.38 6.88 12.85
C VAL A 263 -8.95 7.41 12.81
N SER A 264 -8.60 8.40 13.62
CA SER A 264 -7.29 9.07 13.58
C SER A 264 -6.09 8.13 13.72
N ASP A 265 -6.24 7.07 14.51
CA ASP A 265 -5.19 6.08 14.77
C ASP A 265 -5.29 4.84 13.85
N MET A 266 -6.26 4.83 12.93
CA MET A 266 -6.57 3.68 12.06
C MET A 266 -5.84 3.72 10.72
N PHE A 267 -5.15 4.82 10.42
CA PHE A 267 -4.31 4.98 9.23
C PHE A 267 -3.17 5.96 9.49
N LEU A 268 -2.12 5.89 8.70
CA LEU A 268 -1.04 6.88 8.70
C LEU A 268 -1.13 7.76 7.46
N THR A 269 -0.93 9.05 7.64
CA THR A 269 -0.94 10.02 6.54
C THR A 269 -0.04 11.21 6.84
N ASN A 270 0.46 11.85 5.79
CA ASN A 270 1.11 13.16 5.86
C ASN A 270 0.17 14.32 5.47
N ILE A 271 -1.13 14.05 5.23
CA ILE A 271 -2.11 15.09 4.91
C ILE A 271 -2.36 15.91 6.17
N PRO A 272 -2.08 17.23 6.17
CA PRO A 272 -2.40 18.07 7.33
C PRO A 272 -3.91 18.13 7.59
N THR A 273 -4.31 18.15 8.86
CA THR A 273 -5.72 18.29 9.24
C THR A 273 -6.37 19.55 8.65
N SER A 274 -5.59 20.64 8.50
CA SER A 274 -6.04 21.86 7.82
C SER A 274 -6.41 21.61 6.36
N THR A 275 -5.63 20.80 5.64
CA THR A 275 -5.90 20.40 4.26
C THR A 275 -7.19 19.59 4.14
N ILE A 276 -7.41 18.63 5.06
CA ILE A 276 -8.66 17.86 5.13
C ILE A 276 -9.84 18.82 5.37
N SER A 277 -9.71 19.73 6.33
CA SER A 277 -10.74 20.73 6.62
C SER A 277 -11.05 21.62 5.40
N ASP A 278 -10.05 21.96 4.63
CA ASP A 278 -10.22 22.78 3.41
C ASP A 278 -10.98 22.02 2.32
N LEU A 279 -10.70 20.73 2.13
CA LEU A 279 -11.44 19.86 1.20
C LEU A 279 -12.90 19.68 1.63
N VAL A 280 -13.14 19.49 2.92
CA VAL A 280 -14.51 19.40 3.48
C VAL A 280 -15.27 20.69 3.24
N LYS A 281 -14.67 21.86 3.53
CA LYS A 281 -15.28 23.16 3.27
C LYS A 281 -15.59 23.38 1.80
N LEU A 282 -14.66 22.99 0.92
CA LEU A 282 -14.86 23.06 -0.53
C LEU A 282 -16.08 22.24 -0.94
N GLN A 283 -16.20 21.01 -0.45
CA GLN A 283 -17.33 20.15 -0.79
C GLN A 283 -18.65 20.65 -0.22
N LEU A 284 -18.66 21.15 1.02
CA LEU A 284 -19.84 21.74 1.63
C LEU A 284 -20.30 23.03 0.93
N SER A 285 -19.40 23.77 0.32
CA SER A 285 -19.71 25.07 -0.31
C SER A 285 -20.47 24.95 -1.63
N ASP A 286 -20.22 23.90 -2.41
CA ASP A 286 -20.87 23.74 -3.73
C ASP A 286 -21.74 22.48 -3.85
N GLY A 287 -21.52 21.47 -3.01
CA GLY A 287 -22.30 20.23 -2.99
C GLY A 287 -22.20 19.36 -4.24
N THR A 288 -21.37 19.72 -5.20
CA THR A 288 -21.22 18.99 -6.46
C THR A 288 -20.60 17.63 -6.23
N ALA A 289 -21.22 16.59 -6.77
CA ALA A 289 -20.70 15.21 -6.67
C ALA A 289 -19.39 15.06 -7.45
N TRP A 290 -18.47 14.29 -6.89
CA TRP A 290 -17.22 13.95 -7.55
C TRP A 290 -17.44 12.88 -8.62
N ASN A 291 -16.87 13.09 -9.80
CA ASN A 291 -16.78 12.08 -10.84
C ASN A 291 -15.54 11.22 -10.59
N ILE A 292 -15.73 10.00 -10.07
CA ILE A 292 -14.66 9.08 -9.72
C ILE A 292 -14.51 8.02 -10.81
N GLN A 293 -13.40 8.09 -11.53
CA GLN A 293 -13.00 7.14 -12.56
C GLN A 293 -11.92 6.19 -12.01
N THR A 294 -11.87 4.97 -12.53
CA THR A 294 -10.89 3.95 -12.14
C THR A 294 -10.14 3.45 -13.36
N TYR A 295 -8.85 3.21 -13.19
CA TYR A 295 -8.00 2.59 -14.19
C TYR A 295 -7.07 1.59 -13.51
N SER A 296 -7.00 0.36 -14.06
CA SER A 296 -6.06 -0.66 -13.58
C SER A 296 -4.96 -0.86 -14.61
N ILE A 297 -3.73 -0.81 -14.17
CA ILE A 297 -2.58 -1.14 -15.03
C ILE A 297 -2.64 -2.64 -15.34
N GLU A 298 -2.53 -2.95 -16.60
CA GLU A 298 -2.45 -4.32 -17.10
C GLU A 298 -1.02 -4.71 -17.43
N GLY A 299 -0.75 -6.00 -17.46
CA GLY A 299 0.57 -6.52 -17.77
C GLY A 299 0.55 -7.98 -18.16
N SER A 300 1.69 -8.46 -18.61
CA SER A 300 1.91 -9.88 -18.93
C SER A 300 2.38 -10.62 -17.70
N THR A 301 1.79 -11.79 -17.43
CA THR A 301 2.25 -12.72 -16.38
C THR A 301 3.44 -13.57 -16.82
N GLN A 302 3.99 -13.33 -18.01
CA GLN A 302 5.19 -14.02 -18.47
C GLN A 302 6.42 -13.41 -17.81
N PRO A 303 7.18 -14.19 -17.01
CA PRO A 303 8.38 -13.67 -16.38
C PRO A 303 9.43 -13.32 -17.44
N PRO A 304 10.27 -12.31 -17.20
CA PRO A 304 11.49 -12.10 -17.97
C PRO A 304 12.35 -13.37 -17.99
N ALA A 305 13.07 -13.62 -19.08
CA ALA A 305 13.90 -14.80 -19.21
C ALA A 305 14.84 -14.97 -18.00
N GLY A 306 14.75 -16.09 -17.30
CA GLY A 306 15.57 -16.43 -16.13
C GLY A 306 14.97 -16.07 -14.77
N GLN A 307 13.74 -15.57 -14.70
CA GLN A 307 13.04 -15.30 -13.45
C GLN A 307 11.79 -16.18 -13.29
N GLY A 308 11.46 -16.52 -12.05
CA GLY A 308 10.34 -17.43 -11.75
C GLY A 308 8.95 -16.85 -12.06
N PRO A 309 7.87 -17.67 -11.99
CA PRO A 309 6.53 -17.34 -12.50
C PRO A 309 5.76 -16.25 -11.70
N ALA A 310 6.40 -15.58 -10.78
CA ALA A 310 5.74 -14.70 -9.80
C ALA A 310 5.82 -13.20 -10.14
N TYR A 311 6.23 -12.82 -11.35
CA TYR A 311 6.42 -11.41 -11.72
C TYR A 311 5.43 -11.01 -12.82
N LEU A 312 4.95 -9.78 -12.71
CA LEU A 312 4.10 -9.13 -13.71
C LEU A 312 4.93 -8.09 -14.48
N GLU A 313 5.10 -8.26 -15.77
CA GLU A 313 5.68 -7.22 -16.62
C GLU A 313 4.58 -6.25 -17.04
N ILE A 314 4.75 -4.95 -16.72
CA ILE A 314 3.80 -3.93 -17.14
C ILE A 314 3.94 -3.71 -18.65
N THR A 315 2.89 -4.04 -19.39
CA THR A 315 2.81 -3.78 -20.83
C THR A 315 1.91 -2.57 -21.06
N GLY A 316 2.37 -1.59 -21.82
CA GLY A 316 1.51 -0.48 -22.27
C GLY A 316 1.86 0.92 -21.74
N LEU A 317 2.83 1.07 -20.84
CA LEU A 317 3.27 2.41 -20.41
C LEU A 317 4.13 3.15 -21.46
N ARG A 318 4.47 2.52 -22.59
CA ARG A 318 5.17 3.22 -23.67
C ARG A 318 4.21 4.20 -24.36
N GLY A 319 4.26 5.45 -23.93
CA GLY A 319 3.53 6.57 -24.55
C GLY A 319 2.21 6.96 -23.90
N ALA A 320 1.86 6.39 -22.75
CA ALA A 320 0.78 6.93 -21.94
C ALA A 320 1.30 8.17 -21.19
N SER A 321 1.21 9.32 -21.82
CA SER A 321 1.19 10.59 -21.11
C SER A 321 -0.08 10.57 -20.26
N VAL A 322 0.06 10.68 -18.93
CA VAL A 322 -1.07 11.08 -18.09
C VAL A 322 -1.36 12.52 -18.51
N VAL A 323 -2.26 12.68 -19.47
CA VAL A 323 -2.75 14.00 -19.86
C VAL A 323 -3.71 14.39 -18.76
N TYR A 324 -3.34 15.37 -17.96
CA TYR A 324 -4.27 16.07 -17.08
C TYR A 324 -5.36 16.66 -17.97
N PRO A 325 -6.65 16.30 -17.78
CA PRO A 325 -7.73 17.00 -18.46
C PRO A 325 -7.87 18.42 -17.94
#